data_901c1e94f6941da504b2c3a3e121d739
#
_entry.id   901c1e94f6941da504b2c3a3e121d739
#
_cell.length_a   1.000
_cell.length_b   1.000
_cell.length_c   1.000
_cell.angle_alpha   90.00
_cell.angle_beta   90.00
_cell.angle_gamma   90.00
#
_symmetry.space_group_name_H-M   'P 1'
#
loop_
_entity.id
_entity.type
_entity.pdbx_description
1 polymer ?
#
loop_
_entity_poly.entity_id
_entity_poly.type
_entity_poly.pdbx_seq_one_letter_code
_entity_poly.pdbx_strand_id
1 'polypeptide(L)'
;MKNEGLLKLEWAKEHMPILKMLEKDFERRKPFKGVNIALSIHLEAKTANLSLLLRRGGANIFVTGSNPLSTQDDIVGALIDKGVTVFAHHGESEKEYWENRNKTLDVKPHIVIDDGGDLVYLIHSKRKELLKGVLGANEETTTGVIRDKALENAGKLKFPVIAVNNAKCKHFFDNKYGTGQSTWDGIMRTTNVTIMGKTVVVAGYGWVGKGIAMRAKGLGAKVIVTEVDPISAMEAYMDGLDVMQMKDAAKIGDIFVTATGNTNVIDSRYFELLKDGAILSNAGHFDVEVKMSDLKKIAKGHREVRNNITEYTLPNGKKAYVLGEGRLVNLACADGHPIEIMDLSFAVQALSAEYLVRNKLENRVYDVPEEIDQKISKIFLDSYGIKIDTLT
;
A
#
# COMPACT_ATOMS: atom_id res chain seq x y z
N MET A 1 -4.54 24.37 -8.19
CA MET A 1 -3.60 23.36 -7.67
C MET A 1 -3.21 23.59 -6.20
N LYS A 2 -2.54 24.71 -5.81
CA LYS A 2 -2.16 24.92 -4.38
C LYS A 2 -3.33 24.89 -3.39
N ASN A 3 -4.47 25.45 -3.74
CA ASN A 3 -5.66 25.44 -2.87
C ASN A 3 -6.31 24.06 -2.78
N GLU A 4 -6.28 23.27 -3.85
CA GLU A 4 -6.88 21.95 -3.91
C GLU A 4 -6.18 20.94 -2.97
N GLY A 5 -4.85 20.90 -2.99
CA GLY A 5 -4.07 20.05 -2.08
C GLY A 5 -4.31 20.37 -0.60
N LEU A 6 -4.44 21.66 -0.25
CA LEU A 6 -4.78 22.09 1.11
C LEU A 6 -6.18 21.61 1.52
N LEU A 7 -7.17 21.73 0.63
CA LEU A 7 -8.53 21.27 0.91
C LEU A 7 -8.59 19.74 1.10
N LYS A 8 -7.90 18.98 0.25
CA LYS A 8 -7.77 17.51 0.41
C LYS A 8 -7.13 17.14 1.73
N LEU A 9 -6.06 17.85 2.11
CA LEU A 9 -5.36 17.62 3.37
C LEU A 9 -6.23 17.91 4.58
N GLU A 10 -6.98 19.02 4.56
CA GLU A 10 -7.92 19.41 5.61
C GLU A 10 -9.08 18.40 5.71
N TRP A 11 -9.65 18.01 4.58
CA TRP A 11 -10.69 16.98 4.52
C TRP A 11 -10.19 15.66 5.14
N ALA A 12 -9.02 15.18 4.74
CA ALA A 12 -8.44 13.97 5.33
C ALA A 12 -8.24 14.13 6.83
N LYS A 13 -7.70 15.27 7.28
CA LYS A 13 -7.48 15.55 8.71
C LYS A 13 -8.79 15.48 9.51
N GLU A 14 -9.91 15.97 8.96
CA GLU A 14 -11.20 15.91 9.66
C GLU A 14 -11.67 14.48 9.91
N HIS A 15 -11.30 13.53 9.05
CA HIS A 15 -11.69 12.12 9.13
C HIS A 15 -10.60 11.22 9.74
N MET A 16 -9.58 11.82 10.40
CA MET A 16 -8.49 11.11 11.08
C MET A 16 -8.48 11.43 12.59
N PRO A 17 -9.49 10.99 13.35
CA PRO A 17 -9.64 11.34 14.77
C PRO A 17 -8.49 10.84 15.64
N ILE A 18 -7.88 9.67 15.32
CA ILE A 18 -6.78 9.12 16.12
C ILE A 18 -5.54 9.99 15.94
N LEU A 19 -5.18 10.35 14.70
CA LEU A 19 -4.07 11.26 14.43
C LEU A 19 -4.28 12.64 15.05
N LYS A 20 -5.52 13.16 15.06
CA LYS A 20 -5.85 14.41 15.78
C LYS A 20 -5.60 14.32 17.30
N MET A 21 -5.92 13.18 17.92
CA MET A 21 -5.64 12.96 19.34
C MET A 21 -4.14 12.86 19.62
N LEU A 22 -3.42 12.09 18.78
CA LEU A 22 -1.97 11.96 18.88
C LEU A 22 -1.27 13.31 18.61
N GLU A 23 -1.79 14.14 17.73
CA GLU A 23 -1.23 15.47 17.43
C GLU A 23 -1.13 16.35 18.67
N LYS A 24 -2.19 16.41 19.49
CA LYS A 24 -2.20 17.19 20.75
C LYS A 24 -1.16 16.67 21.75
N ASP A 25 -1.04 15.35 21.87
CA ASP A 25 -0.07 14.73 22.76
C ASP A 25 1.38 14.94 22.28
N PHE A 26 1.64 14.74 20.98
CA PHE A 26 2.96 14.93 20.38
C PHE A 26 3.41 16.40 20.39
N GLU A 27 2.48 17.33 20.17
CA GLU A 27 2.78 18.77 20.25
C GLU A 27 3.23 19.18 21.65
N ARG A 28 2.62 18.61 22.69
CA ARG A 28 2.99 18.84 24.09
C ARG A 28 4.32 18.20 24.46
N ARG A 29 4.53 16.93 24.10
CA ARG A 29 5.69 16.13 24.57
C ARG A 29 6.93 16.28 23.68
N LYS A 30 6.76 16.64 22.40
CA LYS A 30 7.83 16.71 21.39
C LYS A 30 8.71 15.45 21.35
N PRO A 31 8.13 14.23 21.16
CA PRO A 31 8.88 12.97 21.25
C PRO A 31 9.99 12.85 20.19
N PHE A 32 9.92 13.60 19.10
CA PHE A 32 10.87 13.59 18.00
C PHE A 32 11.77 14.83 17.95
N LYS A 33 11.95 15.56 19.05
CA LYS A 33 12.80 16.76 19.05
C LYS A 33 14.23 16.42 18.62
N GLY A 34 14.68 17.03 17.51
CA GLY A 34 16.00 16.80 16.93
C GLY A 34 16.16 15.52 16.12
N VAL A 35 15.07 14.79 15.86
CA VAL A 35 15.07 13.56 15.07
C VAL A 35 14.79 13.90 13.60
N ASN A 36 15.65 13.40 12.69
CA ASN A 36 15.40 13.41 11.26
C ASN A 36 14.64 12.14 10.88
N ILE A 37 13.51 12.27 10.20
CA ILE A 37 12.70 11.13 9.73
C ILE A 37 12.62 11.21 8.21
N ALA A 38 13.03 10.13 7.55
CA ALA A 38 12.87 9.93 6.12
C ALA A 38 11.66 9.03 5.86
N LEU A 39 10.71 9.50 5.04
CA LEU A 39 9.52 8.75 4.64
C LEU A 39 9.57 8.42 3.16
N SER A 40 9.28 7.16 2.81
CA SER A 40 8.99 6.69 1.46
C SER A 40 7.68 5.91 1.50
N ILE A 41 6.56 6.61 1.36
CA ILE A 41 5.19 6.06 1.34
C ILE A 41 4.44 6.69 0.17
N HIS A 42 3.30 6.11 -0.23
CA HIS A 42 2.41 6.72 -1.22
C HIS A 42 2.03 8.15 -0.83
N LEU A 43 2.43 9.13 -1.64
CA LEU A 43 2.34 10.55 -1.27
C LEU A 43 1.00 11.14 -1.69
N GLU A 44 0.04 11.10 -0.76
CA GLU A 44 -1.31 11.61 -0.87
C GLU A 44 -1.78 12.26 0.46
N ALA A 45 -3.03 12.70 0.56
CA ALA A 45 -3.50 13.54 1.67
C ALA A 45 -3.36 12.90 3.07
N LYS A 46 -3.52 11.58 3.20
CA LYS A 46 -3.42 10.87 4.49
C LYS A 46 -1.96 10.75 4.94
N THR A 47 -1.04 10.43 4.02
CA THR A 47 0.42 10.44 4.26
C THR A 47 0.92 11.83 4.64
N ALA A 48 0.35 12.87 4.02
CA ALA A 48 0.67 14.25 4.39
C ALA A 48 0.30 14.55 5.85
N ASN A 49 -0.85 14.06 6.32
CA ASN A 49 -1.26 14.22 7.74
C ASN A 49 -0.33 13.46 8.70
N LEU A 50 0.13 12.25 8.36
CA LEU A 50 1.18 11.56 9.13
C LEU A 50 2.46 12.40 9.21
N SER A 51 2.92 12.93 8.07
CA SER A 51 4.14 13.77 8.01
C SER A 51 4.02 15.00 8.90
N LEU A 52 2.86 15.65 8.90
CA LEU A 52 2.59 16.82 9.73
C LEU A 52 2.46 16.47 11.22
N LEU A 53 1.87 15.32 11.57
CA LEU A 53 1.84 14.82 12.95
C LEU A 53 3.25 14.63 13.51
N LEU A 54 4.12 13.94 12.78
CA LEU A 54 5.50 13.70 13.18
C LEU A 54 6.28 15.02 13.32
N ARG A 55 6.09 15.95 12.40
CA ARG A 55 6.67 17.30 12.46
C ARG A 55 6.18 18.08 13.68
N ARG A 56 4.90 18.02 14.01
CA ARG A 56 4.36 18.61 15.25
C ARG A 56 4.98 17.99 16.49
N GLY A 57 5.34 16.71 16.42
CA GLY A 57 6.12 16.00 17.45
C GLY A 57 7.57 16.44 17.56
N GLY A 58 8.04 17.36 16.70
CA GLY A 58 9.38 17.95 16.75
C GLY A 58 10.38 17.34 15.76
N ALA A 59 9.94 16.44 14.86
CA ALA A 59 10.81 15.86 13.84
C ALA A 59 11.11 16.84 12.69
N ASN A 60 12.29 16.70 12.09
CA ASN A 60 12.57 17.20 10.75
C ASN A 60 12.14 16.13 9.75
N ILE A 61 11.21 16.47 8.85
CA ILE A 61 10.55 15.52 7.97
C ILE A 61 11.01 15.70 6.53
N PHE A 62 11.40 14.57 5.93
CA PHE A 62 11.84 14.47 4.53
C PHE A 62 11.07 13.34 3.86
N VAL A 63 10.39 13.64 2.75
CA VAL A 63 9.41 12.73 2.14
C VAL A 63 9.76 12.48 0.68
N THR A 64 9.63 11.23 0.27
CA THR A 64 9.57 10.81 -1.14
C THR A 64 8.38 9.88 -1.36
N GLY A 65 7.96 9.69 -2.61
CA GLY A 65 6.89 8.74 -2.94
C GLY A 65 7.40 7.31 -3.01
N SER A 66 6.61 6.31 -2.64
CA SER A 66 6.94 4.88 -2.85
C SER A 66 6.53 4.37 -4.24
N ASN A 67 5.71 5.14 -4.98
CA ASN A 67 5.28 4.81 -6.33
C ASN A 67 5.07 6.08 -7.16
N PRO A 68 5.65 6.18 -8.38
CA PRO A 68 5.54 7.36 -9.24
C PRO A 68 4.10 7.75 -9.60
N LEU A 69 3.19 6.79 -9.79
CA LEU A 69 1.81 7.06 -10.20
C LEU A 69 0.87 7.38 -9.04
N SER A 70 1.29 7.14 -7.79
CA SER A 70 0.47 7.44 -6.60
C SER A 70 0.78 8.80 -5.98
N THR A 71 1.85 9.45 -6.40
CA THR A 71 2.20 10.80 -5.94
C THR A 71 1.20 11.82 -6.46
N GLN A 72 0.64 12.65 -5.58
CA GLN A 72 -0.27 13.75 -5.91
C GLN A 72 0.46 15.09 -5.80
N ASP A 73 0.68 15.78 -6.92
CA ASP A 73 1.48 17.01 -6.98
C ASP A 73 0.87 18.17 -6.21
N ASP A 74 -0.44 18.24 -6.09
CA ASP A 74 -1.14 19.23 -5.27
C ASP A 74 -0.87 19.02 -3.76
N ILE A 75 -0.73 17.78 -3.32
CA ILE A 75 -0.33 17.40 -1.95
C ILE A 75 1.15 17.69 -1.72
N VAL A 76 2.02 17.41 -2.71
CA VAL A 76 3.44 17.82 -2.66
C VAL A 76 3.55 19.32 -2.40
N GLY A 77 2.83 20.13 -3.18
CA GLY A 77 2.78 21.57 -2.99
C GLY A 77 2.29 21.99 -1.61
N ALA A 78 1.22 21.37 -1.11
CA ALA A 78 0.66 21.66 0.22
C ALA A 78 1.64 21.30 1.35
N LEU A 79 2.40 20.21 1.24
CA LEU A 79 3.42 19.84 2.23
C LEU A 79 4.60 20.82 2.24
N ILE A 80 5.07 21.24 1.07
CA ILE A 80 6.16 22.24 0.94
C ILE A 80 5.71 23.56 1.57
N ASP A 81 4.49 24.03 1.30
CA ASP A 81 3.93 25.25 1.91
C ASP A 81 3.83 25.15 3.45
N LYS A 82 3.69 23.93 3.99
CA LYS A 82 3.71 23.67 5.45
C LYS A 82 5.11 23.37 5.99
N GLY A 83 6.17 23.57 5.19
CA GLY A 83 7.58 23.46 5.60
C GLY A 83 8.09 22.03 5.75
N VAL A 84 7.53 21.09 5.01
CA VAL A 84 8.07 19.72 4.84
C VAL A 84 8.95 19.69 3.60
N THR A 85 10.10 19.04 3.68
CA THR A 85 10.96 18.83 2.51
C THR A 85 10.50 17.61 1.73
N VAL A 86 10.13 17.80 0.46
CA VAL A 86 9.59 16.73 -0.40
C VAL A 86 10.43 16.58 -1.65
N PHE A 87 10.77 15.34 -1.99
CA PHE A 87 11.48 14.94 -3.19
C PHE A 87 10.62 13.92 -3.96
N ALA A 88 9.54 14.38 -4.58
CA ALA A 88 8.63 13.55 -5.35
C ALA A 88 7.81 14.40 -6.33
N HIS A 89 7.42 13.81 -7.45
CA HIS A 89 6.39 14.33 -8.35
C HIS A 89 5.64 13.18 -9.05
N HIS A 90 4.46 13.45 -9.57
CA HIS A 90 3.70 12.47 -10.32
C HIS A 90 4.42 12.10 -11.62
N GLY A 91 4.48 10.81 -11.95
CA GLY A 91 5.06 10.33 -13.20
C GLY A 91 6.59 10.34 -13.25
N GLU A 92 7.27 10.29 -12.08
CA GLU A 92 8.73 10.15 -12.03
C GLU A 92 9.23 9.01 -12.93
N SER A 93 10.30 9.25 -13.68
CA SER A 93 11.06 8.21 -14.35
C SER A 93 11.78 7.32 -13.31
N GLU A 94 12.17 6.10 -13.71
CA GLU A 94 12.94 5.20 -12.83
C GLU A 94 14.21 5.86 -12.28
N LYS A 95 14.89 6.66 -13.09
CA LYS A 95 16.08 7.40 -12.67
C LYS A 95 15.75 8.43 -11.59
N GLU A 96 14.73 9.26 -11.80
CA GLU A 96 14.29 10.28 -10.83
C GLU A 96 13.81 9.64 -9.52
N TYR A 97 13.10 8.51 -9.62
CA TYR A 97 12.66 7.71 -8.49
C TYR A 97 13.83 7.34 -7.55
N TRP A 98 14.94 6.83 -8.09
CA TRP A 98 16.10 6.47 -7.29
C TRP A 98 16.91 7.70 -6.83
N GLU A 99 16.97 8.77 -7.63
CA GLU A 99 17.61 10.03 -7.23
C GLU A 99 16.88 10.69 -6.06
N ASN A 100 15.56 10.73 -6.07
CA ASN A 100 14.76 11.34 -5.02
C ASN A 100 14.85 10.58 -3.69
N ARG A 101 14.92 9.25 -3.72
CA ARG A 101 15.24 8.45 -2.54
C ARG A 101 16.61 8.75 -1.96
N ASN A 102 17.61 8.87 -2.82
CA ASN A 102 18.95 9.25 -2.35
C ASN A 102 18.96 10.65 -1.72
N LYS A 103 18.28 11.65 -2.33
CA LYS A 103 18.12 12.99 -1.75
C LYS A 103 17.42 12.95 -0.39
N THR A 104 16.40 12.11 -0.26
CA THR A 104 15.69 11.90 1.02
C THR A 104 16.62 11.31 2.10
N LEU A 105 17.61 10.51 1.72
CA LEU A 105 18.61 9.95 2.63
C LEU A 105 19.80 10.90 2.92
N ASP A 106 20.02 11.94 2.12
CA ASP A 106 21.10 12.93 2.35
C ASP A 106 20.97 13.70 3.67
N VAL A 107 19.76 13.71 4.23
CA VAL A 107 19.45 14.32 5.53
C VAL A 107 19.98 13.54 6.74
N LYS A 108 20.58 12.36 6.51
CA LYS A 108 21.08 11.45 7.55
C LYS A 108 19.96 11.10 8.55
N PRO A 109 18.95 10.32 8.13
CA PRO A 109 17.80 10.01 8.97
C PRO A 109 18.20 9.21 10.20
N HIS A 110 17.51 9.50 11.32
CA HIS A 110 17.53 8.68 12.52
C HIS A 110 16.44 7.60 12.47
N ILE A 111 15.30 7.92 11.88
CA ILE A 111 14.17 6.99 11.66
C ILE A 111 13.85 6.96 10.18
N VAL A 112 13.57 5.75 9.69
CA VAL A 112 13.07 5.52 8.33
C VAL A 112 11.65 4.98 8.43
N ILE A 113 10.72 5.53 7.64
CA ILE A 113 9.39 4.97 7.43
C ILE A 113 9.32 4.58 5.96
N ASP A 114 9.27 3.29 5.69
CA ASP A 114 9.40 2.73 4.35
C ASP A 114 8.15 1.94 3.94
N ASP A 115 7.90 1.87 2.64
CA ASP A 115 6.80 1.13 2.07
C ASP A 115 7.33 0.36 0.85
N GLY A 116 7.74 -0.87 1.11
CA GLY A 116 8.37 -1.78 0.15
C GLY A 116 9.88 -2.00 0.38
N GLY A 117 10.48 -1.37 1.42
CA GLY A 117 11.86 -1.61 1.84
C GLY A 117 12.93 -0.98 0.97
N ASP A 118 12.62 0.04 0.16
CA ASP A 118 13.60 0.63 -0.77
C ASP A 118 14.62 1.54 -0.08
N LEU A 119 14.22 2.34 0.91
CA LEU A 119 15.15 3.14 1.70
C LEU A 119 16.04 2.25 2.57
N VAL A 120 15.45 1.23 3.22
CA VAL A 120 16.20 0.22 3.99
C VAL A 120 17.22 -0.47 3.08
N TYR A 121 16.82 -0.90 1.87
CA TYR A 121 17.73 -1.50 0.90
C TYR A 121 18.87 -0.56 0.49
N LEU A 122 18.59 0.72 0.18
CA LEU A 122 19.60 1.70 -0.19
C LEU A 122 20.63 1.90 0.93
N ILE A 123 20.18 2.03 2.18
CA ILE A 123 21.06 2.20 3.34
C ILE A 123 21.98 0.99 3.50
N HIS A 124 21.46 -0.23 3.35
CA HIS A 124 22.25 -1.45 3.50
C HIS A 124 23.17 -1.76 2.31
N SER A 125 22.87 -1.23 1.11
CA SER A 125 23.64 -1.49 -0.10
C SER A 125 24.59 -0.36 -0.48
N LYS A 126 24.06 0.83 -0.78
CA LYS A 126 24.77 1.96 -1.39
C LYS A 126 25.10 3.09 -0.41
N ARG A 127 24.36 3.23 0.70
CA ARG A 127 24.46 4.36 1.66
C ARG A 127 24.86 3.86 3.05
N LYS A 128 25.86 2.96 3.10
CA LYS A 128 26.31 2.31 4.34
C LYS A 128 26.89 3.28 5.38
N GLU A 129 27.30 4.46 4.96
CA GLU A 129 27.73 5.54 5.84
C GLU A 129 26.63 6.00 6.81
N LEU A 130 25.36 5.78 6.46
CA LEU A 130 24.20 6.17 7.28
C LEU A 130 23.90 5.16 8.40
N LEU A 131 24.34 3.93 8.29
CA LEU A 131 24.02 2.83 9.22
C LEU A 131 24.24 3.19 10.70
N LYS A 132 25.29 3.97 11.00
CA LYS A 132 25.60 4.35 12.38
C LYS A 132 24.63 5.36 12.99
N GLY A 133 23.90 6.12 12.15
CA GLY A 133 22.98 7.16 12.58
C GLY A 133 21.54 6.71 12.68
N VAL A 134 21.17 5.60 12.01
CA VAL A 134 19.79 5.09 11.99
C VAL A 134 19.49 4.33 13.28
N LEU A 135 18.49 4.80 14.01
CA LEU A 135 17.97 4.15 15.22
C LEU A 135 17.06 2.96 14.87
N GLY A 136 16.37 3.03 13.74
CA GLY A 136 15.52 1.97 13.24
C GLY A 136 14.62 2.41 12.08
N ALA A 137 13.86 1.43 11.57
CA ALA A 137 12.88 1.65 10.51
C ALA A 137 11.52 1.06 10.87
N ASN A 138 10.47 1.61 10.26
CA ASN A 138 9.14 1.04 10.21
C ASN A 138 8.85 0.59 8.78
N GLU A 139 8.25 -0.58 8.60
CA GLU A 139 7.84 -1.09 7.28
C GLU A 139 6.32 -1.21 7.19
N GLU A 140 5.75 -0.54 6.17
CA GLU A 140 4.30 -0.43 5.95
C GLU A 140 3.71 -1.68 5.29
N THR A 141 4.46 -2.39 4.43
CA THR A 141 3.88 -3.38 3.54
C THR A 141 4.51 -4.77 3.63
N THR A 142 3.72 -5.79 3.31
CA THR A 142 4.13 -7.22 3.37
C THR A 142 5.40 -7.49 2.57
N THR A 143 5.53 -6.93 1.36
CA THR A 143 6.70 -7.16 0.50
C THR A 143 7.99 -6.58 1.08
N GLY A 144 7.90 -5.41 1.75
CA GLY A 144 9.02 -4.82 2.46
C GLY A 144 9.42 -5.65 3.68
N VAL A 145 8.46 -6.11 4.49
CA VAL A 145 8.72 -7.01 5.64
C VAL A 145 9.44 -8.29 5.18
N ILE A 146 9.05 -8.86 4.03
CA ILE A 146 9.74 -10.05 3.48
C ILE A 146 11.21 -9.72 3.14
N ARG A 147 11.47 -8.55 2.53
CA ARG A 147 12.84 -8.09 2.20
C ARG A 147 13.67 -7.85 3.45
N ASP A 148 13.09 -7.23 4.47
CA ASP A 148 13.77 -6.95 5.74
C ASP A 148 14.11 -8.24 6.49
N LYS A 149 13.18 -9.21 6.54
CA LYS A 149 13.43 -10.56 7.07
C LYS A 149 14.50 -11.30 6.28
N ALA A 150 14.57 -11.12 4.97
CA ALA A 150 15.65 -11.70 4.17
C ALA A 150 17.03 -11.11 4.53
N LEU A 151 17.11 -9.80 4.81
CA LEU A 151 18.33 -9.15 5.32
C LEU A 151 18.70 -9.67 6.71
N GLU A 152 17.72 -9.85 7.61
CA GLU A 152 17.90 -10.41 8.94
C GLU A 152 18.45 -11.84 8.86
N ASN A 153 17.78 -12.72 8.13
CA ASN A 153 18.15 -14.13 7.96
C ASN A 153 19.56 -14.28 7.35
N ALA A 154 19.97 -13.33 6.51
CA ALA A 154 21.32 -13.28 5.95
C ALA A 154 22.37 -12.68 6.91
N GLY A 155 21.99 -12.25 8.12
CA GLY A 155 22.88 -11.57 9.09
C GLY A 155 23.35 -10.17 8.62
N LYS A 156 22.64 -9.58 7.67
CA LYS A 156 23.01 -8.30 7.03
C LYS A 156 22.24 -7.10 7.57
N LEU A 157 21.14 -7.31 8.28
CA LEU A 157 20.37 -6.22 8.89
C LEU A 157 21.20 -5.51 9.97
N LYS A 158 21.31 -4.18 9.93
CA LYS A 158 22.21 -3.38 10.77
C LYS A 158 21.52 -2.38 11.69
N PHE A 159 20.21 -2.35 11.70
CA PHE A 159 19.37 -1.61 12.63
C PHE A 159 18.02 -2.34 12.79
N PRO A 160 17.25 -2.10 13.88
CA PRO A 160 15.95 -2.72 14.08
C PRO A 160 14.93 -2.23 13.05
N VAL A 161 14.04 -3.13 12.64
CA VAL A 161 12.87 -2.79 11.81
C VAL A 161 11.61 -3.23 12.52
N ILE A 162 10.62 -2.34 12.66
CA ILE A 162 9.28 -2.70 13.15
C ILE A 162 8.39 -2.99 11.95
N ALA A 163 7.86 -4.19 11.87
CA ALA A 163 6.93 -4.62 10.84
C ALA A 163 5.52 -4.06 11.14
N VAL A 164 5.31 -2.77 10.85
CA VAL A 164 4.01 -2.10 11.04
C VAL A 164 2.90 -2.82 10.28
N ASN A 165 3.21 -3.37 9.11
CA ASN A 165 2.27 -4.21 8.35
C ASN A 165 1.65 -5.35 9.19
N ASN A 166 2.37 -5.88 10.19
CA ASN A 166 1.92 -7.04 10.98
C ASN A 166 1.08 -6.64 12.19
N ALA A 167 0.95 -5.35 12.52
CA ALA A 167 0.08 -4.89 13.59
C ALA A 167 -1.39 -5.30 13.33
N LYS A 168 -2.10 -5.70 14.38
CA LYS A 168 -3.53 -6.08 14.26
C LYS A 168 -4.37 -4.90 13.76
N CYS A 169 -4.11 -3.69 14.28
CA CYS A 169 -4.78 -2.46 13.83
C CYS A 169 -4.41 -2.05 12.40
N LYS A 170 -3.36 -2.64 11.81
CA LYS A 170 -3.00 -2.41 10.41
C LYS A 170 -3.58 -3.50 9.51
N HIS A 171 -3.09 -4.73 9.55
CA HIS A 171 -3.41 -5.70 8.50
C HIS A 171 -4.86 -6.19 8.52
N PHE A 172 -5.53 -6.24 9.67
CA PHE A 172 -6.95 -6.60 9.72
C PHE A 172 -7.84 -5.55 9.04
N PHE A 173 -7.44 -4.29 9.04
CA PHE A 173 -8.27 -3.19 8.54
C PHE A 173 -7.74 -2.67 7.19
N ASP A 174 -6.49 -2.28 7.12
CA ASP A 174 -5.83 -1.72 5.94
C ASP A 174 -5.77 -2.76 4.81
N ASN A 175 -5.08 -3.89 5.01
CA ASN A 175 -4.89 -4.88 3.96
C ASN A 175 -6.22 -5.53 3.53
N LYS A 176 -7.17 -5.73 4.45
CA LYS A 176 -8.45 -6.38 4.14
C LYS A 176 -9.51 -5.37 3.67
N TYR A 177 -9.90 -4.46 4.55
CA TYR A 177 -11.01 -3.55 4.25
C TYR A 177 -10.58 -2.36 3.39
N GLY A 178 -9.40 -1.80 3.66
CA GLY A 178 -8.83 -0.70 2.90
C GLY A 178 -8.59 -1.08 1.44
N THR A 179 -7.78 -2.11 1.21
CA THR A 179 -7.49 -2.57 -0.15
C THR A 179 -8.75 -3.14 -0.82
N GLY A 180 -9.58 -3.88 -0.07
CA GLY A 180 -10.83 -4.42 -0.61
C GLY A 180 -11.76 -3.35 -1.16
N GLN A 181 -11.94 -2.24 -0.46
CA GLN A 181 -12.79 -1.14 -0.93
C GLN A 181 -12.11 -0.35 -2.06
N SER A 182 -10.86 0.07 -1.86
CA SER A 182 -10.17 0.96 -2.79
C SER A 182 -9.86 0.30 -4.14
N THR A 183 -9.64 -1.01 -4.17
CA THR A 183 -9.51 -1.76 -5.43
C THR A 183 -10.76 -1.63 -6.28
N TRP A 184 -11.93 -1.79 -5.70
CA TRP A 184 -13.21 -1.64 -6.42
C TRP A 184 -13.51 -0.19 -6.76
N ASP A 185 -13.13 0.76 -5.91
CA ASP A 185 -13.21 2.18 -6.26
C ASP A 185 -12.37 2.48 -7.51
N GLY A 186 -11.13 2.03 -7.56
CA GLY A 186 -10.25 2.17 -8.72
C GLY A 186 -10.83 1.52 -9.99
N ILE A 187 -11.28 0.28 -9.91
CA ILE A 187 -11.87 -0.44 -11.05
C ILE A 187 -13.14 0.26 -11.55
N MET A 188 -14.09 0.57 -10.66
CA MET A 188 -15.38 1.17 -11.03
C MET A 188 -15.21 2.59 -11.58
N ARG A 189 -14.39 3.42 -10.93
CA ARG A 189 -14.12 4.80 -11.37
C ARG A 189 -13.46 4.84 -12.75
N THR A 190 -12.48 3.97 -12.97
CA THR A 190 -11.72 3.94 -14.23
C THR A 190 -12.53 3.35 -15.37
N THR A 191 -13.23 2.25 -15.15
CA THR A 191 -13.95 1.53 -16.21
C THR A 191 -15.38 1.99 -16.42
N ASN A 192 -16.06 2.45 -15.36
CA ASN A 192 -17.48 2.76 -15.35
C ASN A 192 -18.38 1.59 -15.83
N VAL A 193 -17.97 0.33 -15.54
CA VAL A 193 -18.75 -0.86 -15.86
C VAL A 193 -19.48 -1.39 -14.63
N THR A 194 -20.61 -2.08 -14.84
CA THR A 194 -21.29 -2.78 -13.75
C THR A 194 -20.47 -4.00 -13.29
N ILE A 195 -20.44 -4.26 -12.00
CA ILE A 195 -19.80 -5.44 -11.40
C ILE A 195 -20.82 -6.57 -11.23
N MET A 196 -22.08 -6.22 -10.97
CA MET A 196 -23.18 -7.19 -10.82
C MET A 196 -23.24 -8.15 -12.00
N GLY A 197 -23.34 -9.44 -11.71
CA GLY A 197 -23.47 -10.51 -12.68
C GLY A 197 -22.19 -10.90 -13.40
N LYS A 198 -21.08 -10.15 -13.23
CA LYS A 198 -19.77 -10.52 -13.81
C LYS A 198 -19.10 -11.61 -13.00
N THR A 199 -18.28 -12.40 -13.69
CA THR A 199 -17.36 -13.35 -13.07
C THR A 199 -16.06 -12.63 -12.74
N VAL A 200 -15.78 -12.47 -11.44
CA VAL A 200 -14.56 -11.85 -10.91
C VAL A 200 -13.61 -12.94 -10.46
N VAL A 201 -12.40 -12.95 -10.99
CA VAL A 201 -11.32 -13.85 -10.58
C VAL A 201 -10.37 -13.09 -9.67
N VAL A 202 -10.25 -13.52 -8.42
CA VAL A 202 -9.29 -13.00 -7.44
C VAL A 202 -8.16 -13.99 -7.32
N ALA A 203 -6.95 -13.60 -7.72
CA ALA A 203 -5.76 -14.43 -7.57
C ALA A 203 -5.07 -14.10 -6.25
N GLY A 204 -5.03 -15.09 -5.34
CA GLY A 204 -4.56 -14.96 -3.96
C GLY A 204 -5.71 -14.75 -2.97
N TYR A 205 -5.63 -15.44 -1.82
CA TYR A 205 -6.65 -15.37 -0.75
C TYR A 205 -6.03 -15.03 0.62
N GLY A 206 -4.97 -14.22 0.61
CA GLY A 206 -4.47 -13.53 1.79
C GLY A 206 -5.40 -12.39 2.23
N TRP A 207 -4.99 -11.54 3.16
CA TRP A 207 -5.82 -10.44 3.68
C TRP A 207 -6.38 -9.54 2.56
N VAL A 208 -5.55 -9.19 1.59
CA VAL A 208 -5.94 -8.37 0.43
C VAL A 208 -6.99 -9.10 -0.42
N GLY A 209 -6.71 -10.33 -0.83
CA GLY A 209 -7.62 -11.12 -1.66
C GLY A 209 -8.98 -11.37 -1.00
N LYS A 210 -9.00 -11.67 0.31
CA LYS A 210 -10.23 -11.79 1.11
C LYS A 210 -11.08 -10.52 1.06
N GLY A 211 -10.45 -9.36 1.25
CA GLY A 211 -11.15 -8.07 1.20
C GLY A 211 -11.73 -7.78 -0.18
N ILE A 212 -10.97 -8.04 -1.24
CA ILE A 212 -11.40 -7.84 -2.64
C ILE A 212 -12.56 -8.79 -2.97
N ALA A 213 -12.45 -10.09 -2.64
CA ALA A 213 -13.48 -11.09 -2.89
C ALA A 213 -14.78 -10.77 -2.14
N MET A 214 -14.67 -10.39 -0.86
CA MET A 214 -15.83 -9.98 -0.05
C MET A 214 -16.57 -8.80 -0.67
N ARG A 215 -15.87 -7.76 -1.13
CA ARG A 215 -16.48 -6.59 -1.76
C ARG A 215 -17.08 -6.92 -3.13
N ALA A 216 -16.37 -7.74 -3.94
CA ALA A 216 -16.92 -8.22 -5.22
C ALA A 216 -18.27 -8.96 -5.03
N LYS A 217 -18.31 -9.87 -4.06
CA LYS A 217 -19.54 -10.60 -3.71
C LYS A 217 -20.65 -9.65 -3.27
N GLY A 218 -20.32 -8.64 -2.45
CA GLY A 218 -21.26 -7.59 -2.02
C GLY A 218 -21.76 -6.70 -3.17
N LEU A 219 -21.01 -6.54 -4.24
CA LEU A 219 -21.40 -5.83 -5.46
C LEU A 219 -22.18 -6.73 -6.44
N GLY A 220 -22.49 -7.98 -6.06
CA GLY A 220 -23.28 -8.91 -6.86
C GLY A 220 -22.49 -9.67 -7.93
N ALA A 221 -21.17 -9.75 -7.83
CA ALA A 221 -20.34 -10.57 -8.70
C ALA A 221 -20.42 -12.06 -8.35
N LYS A 222 -20.15 -12.91 -9.34
CA LYS A 222 -19.74 -14.30 -9.13
C LYS A 222 -18.23 -14.31 -8.90
N VAL A 223 -17.81 -14.75 -7.71
CA VAL A 223 -16.39 -14.66 -7.33
C VAL A 223 -15.73 -16.02 -7.41
N ILE A 224 -14.61 -16.06 -8.10
CA ILE A 224 -13.70 -17.21 -8.22
C ILE A 224 -12.38 -16.82 -7.58
N VAL A 225 -11.83 -17.72 -6.76
CA VAL A 225 -10.51 -17.57 -6.17
C VAL A 225 -9.54 -18.54 -6.85
N THR A 226 -8.36 -18.08 -7.18
CA THR A 226 -7.24 -18.94 -7.56
C THR A 226 -6.15 -18.83 -6.50
N GLU A 227 -5.70 -19.96 -5.97
CA GLU A 227 -4.77 -20.02 -4.84
C GLU A 227 -3.81 -21.20 -4.98
N VAL A 228 -2.62 -21.08 -4.40
CA VAL A 228 -1.60 -22.15 -4.38
C VAL A 228 -1.46 -22.77 -2.99
N ASP A 229 -1.80 -22.02 -1.93
CA ASP A 229 -1.84 -22.54 -0.56
C ASP A 229 -3.15 -23.27 -0.29
N PRO A 230 -3.10 -24.58 0.06
CA PRO A 230 -4.31 -25.36 0.28
C PRO A 230 -5.15 -24.87 1.47
N ILE A 231 -4.56 -24.23 2.48
CA ILE A 231 -5.30 -23.70 3.63
C ILE A 231 -6.10 -22.49 3.20
N SER A 232 -5.47 -21.55 2.51
CA SER A 232 -6.15 -20.35 1.98
C SER A 232 -7.22 -20.71 0.95
N ALA A 233 -6.98 -21.74 0.12
CA ALA A 233 -7.98 -22.23 -0.83
C ALA A 233 -9.20 -22.85 -0.11
N MET A 234 -8.97 -23.63 0.96
CA MET A 234 -10.01 -24.18 1.80
C MET A 234 -10.83 -23.10 2.51
N GLU A 235 -10.17 -22.04 3.00
CA GLU A 235 -10.84 -20.90 3.61
C GLU A 235 -11.73 -20.18 2.60
N ALA A 236 -11.26 -19.94 1.37
CA ALA A 236 -12.07 -19.37 0.31
C ALA A 236 -13.33 -20.20 0.01
N TYR A 237 -13.18 -21.52 -0.04
CA TYR A 237 -14.31 -22.45 -0.23
C TYR A 237 -15.32 -22.36 0.93
N MET A 238 -14.83 -22.31 2.19
CA MET A 238 -15.71 -22.19 3.37
C MET A 238 -16.41 -20.84 3.46
N ASP A 239 -15.81 -19.78 2.89
CA ASP A 239 -16.46 -18.47 2.73
C ASP A 239 -17.52 -18.44 1.61
N GLY A 240 -17.76 -19.61 0.99
CA GLY A 240 -18.78 -19.80 -0.06
C GLY A 240 -18.37 -19.17 -1.39
N LEU A 241 -17.10 -19.31 -1.76
CA LEU A 241 -16.54 -18.87 -3.05
C LEU A 241 -16.15 -20.09 -3.88
N ASP A 242 -16.20 -19.95 -5.20
CA ASP A 242 -15.67 -20.96 -6.11
C ASP A 242 -14.13 -20.91 -6.09
N VAL A 243 -13.48 -22.06 -6.04
CA VAL A 243 -12.02 -22.18 -6.11
C VAL A 243 -11.65 -23.04 -7.32
N MET A 244 -10.76 -22.54 -8.17
CA MET A 244 -10.29 -23.29 -9.34
C MET A 244 -8.87 -22.86 -9.77
N GLN A 245 -8.29 -23.62 -10.68
CA GLN A 245 -7.01 -23.26 -11.29
C GLN A 245 -7.15 -22.05 -12.21
N MET A 246 -6.11 -21.18 -12.27
CA MET A 246 -6.08 -20.01 -13.16
C MET A 246 -6.36 -20.37 -14.62
N LYS A 247 -5.90 -21.55 -15.10
CA LYS A 247 -6.15 -22.03 -16.47
C LYS A 247 -7.63 -22.13 -16.82
N ASP A 248 -8.46 -22.50 -15.86
CA ASP A 248 -9.89 -22.64 -16.07
C ASP A 248 -10.62 -21.32 -15.76
N ALA A 249 -10.22 -20.60 -14.72
CA ALA A 249 -10.71 -19.28 -14.42
C ALA A 249 -10.51 -18.28 -15.57
N ALA A 250 -9.37 -18.36 -16.28
CA ALA A 250 -9.06 -17.50 -17.43
C ALA A 250 -10.10 -17.59 -18.55
N LYS A 251 -10.73 -18.75 -18.74
CA LYS A 251 -11.72 -18.97 -19.81
C LYS A 251 -13.07 -18.33 -19.53
N ILE A 252 -13.39 -18.06 -18.26
CA ILE A 252 -14.73 -17.62 -17.83
C ILE A 252 -14.73 -16.29 -17.08
N GLY A 253 -13.57 -15.78 -16.64
CA GLY A 253 -13.44 -14.51 -15.93
C GLY A 253 -13.71 -13.30 -16.82
N ASP A 254 -14.45 -12.32 -16.29
CA ASP A 254 -14.66 -11.01 -16.91
C ASP A 254 -13.68 -9.96 -16.36
N ILE A 255 -13.41 -10.04 -15.04
CA ILE A 255 -12.49 -9.13 -14.34
C ILE A 255 -11.53 -9.97 -13.51
N PHE A 256 -10.25 -9.68 -13.64
CA PHE A 256 -9.18 -10.34 -12.90
C PHE A 256 -8.53 -9.33 -11.96
N VAL A 257 -8.33 -9.71 -10.70
CA VAL A 257 -7.62 -8.91 -9.71
C VAL A 257 -6.55 -9.79 -9.06
N THR A 258 -5.29 -9.46 -9.31
CA THR A 258 -4.16 -10.17 -8.68
C THR A 258 -3.81 -9.55 -7.33
N ALA A 259 -3.55 -10.39 -6.33
CA ALA A 259 -3.31 -9.99 -4.94
C ALA A 259 -2.45 -11.02 -4.19
N THR A 260 -1.42 -11.56 -4.87
CA THR A 260 -0.60 -12.67 -4.36
C THR A 260 0.71 -12.21 -3.72
N GLY A 261 1.20 -11.02 -4.07
CA GLY A 261 2.55 -10.58 -3.74
C GLY A 261 3.65 -11.36 -4.48
N ASN A 262 3.28 -12.19 -5.46
CA ASN A 262 4.20 -13.03 -6.24
C ASN A 262 4.39 -12.48 -7.67
N THR A 263 5.23 -13.09 -8.45
CA THR A 263 5.51 -12.68 -9.83
C THR A 263 4.80 -13.58 -10.85
N ASN A 264 4.45 -13.02 -12.03
CA ASN A 264 3.96 -13.78 -13.17
C ASN A 264 2.72 -14.64 -12.88
N VAL A 265 1.77 -14.08 -12.13
CA VAL A 265 0.51 -14.76 -11.77
C VAL A 265 -0.38 -14.92 -13.01
N ILE A 266 -0.46 -13.86 -13.85
CA ILE A 266 -1.09 -13.89 -15.16
C ILE A 266 -0.01 -13.58 -16.22
N ASP A 267 0.36 -14.58 -17.02
CA ASP A 267 1.41 -14.51 -18.02
C ASP A 267 0.97 -15.12 -19.37
N SER A 268 1.94 -15.35 -20.27
CA SER A 268 1.71 -15.91 -21.62
C SER A 268 0.90 -17.21 -21.64
N ARG A 269 0.89 -17.99 -20.56
CA ARG A 269 0.11 -19.25 -20.46
C ARG A 269 -1.39 -19.00 -20.49
N TYR A 270 -1.85 -17.81 -20.13
CA TYR A 270 -3.27 -17.53 -19.88
C TYR A 270 -3.87 -16.46 -20.80
N PHE A 271 -3.07 -15.55 -21.38
CA PHE A 271 -3.62 -14.43 -22.15
C PHE A 271 -4.53 -14.85 -23.31
N GLU A 272 -4.16 -15.90 -24.07
CA GLU A 272 -5.00 -16.37 -25.17
C GLU A 272 -6.25 -17.13 -24.72
N LEU A 273 -6.30 -17.59 -23.45
CA LEU A 273 -7.46 -18.23 -22.85
C LEU A 273 -8.53 -17.22 -22.41
N LEU A 274 -8.15 -15.97 -22.18
CA LEU A 274 -9.08 -14.94 -21.70
C LEU A 274 -10.30 -14.82 -22.60
N LYS A 275 -11.42 -14.40 -21.98
CA LYS A 275 -12.60 -13.97 -22.73
C LYS A 275 -12.27 -12.72 -23.52
N ASP A 276 -12.98 -12.50 -24.62
CA ASP A 276 -12.95 -11.22 -25.32
C ASP A 276 -13.47 -10.12 -24.38
N GLY A 277 -12.71 -9.04 -24.24
CA GLY A 277 -13.05 -7.92 -23.35
C GLY A 277 -12.68 -8.13 -21.88
N ALA A 278 -11.89 -9.16 -21.52
CA ALA A 278 -11.44 -9.36 -20.15
C ALA A 278 -10.65 -8.18 -19.61
N ILE A 279 -10.93 -7.79 -18.36
CA ILE A 279 -10.27 -6.68 -17.65
C ILE A 279 -9.25 -7.26 -16.66
N LEU A 280 -8.00 -6.83 -16.76
CA LEU A 280 -6.90 -7.23 -15.88
C LEU A 280 -6.53 -6.07 -14.97
N SER A 281 -6.47 -6.30 -13.68
CA SER A 281 -6.03 -5.33 -12.68
C SER A 281 -5.14 -5.99 -11.63
N ASN A 282 -4.31 -5.19 -10.98
CA ASN A 282 -3.41 -5.63 -9.92
C ASN A 282 -3.69 -4.84 -8.63
N ALA A 283 -3.76 -5.56 -7.52
CA ALA A 283 -3.83 -5.02 -6.16
C ALA A 283 -2.62 -5.44 -5.32
N GLY A 284 -1.63 -6.12 -5.91
CA GLY A 284 -0.34 -6.38 -5.29
C GLY A 284 0.57 -5.16 -5.35
N HIS A 285 1.51 -5.06 -4.39
CA HIS A 285 2.36 -3.87 -4.24
C HIS A 285 3.19 -3.51 -5.48
N PHE A 286 3.74 -4.50 -6.18
CA PHE A 286 4.54 -4.30 -7.38
C PHE A 286 3.77 -4.68 -8.66
N ASP A 287 4.15 -4.09 -9.78
CA ASP A 287 3.60 -4.32 -11.12
C ASP A 287 4.16 -5.59 -11.81
N VAL A 288 4.34 -6.65 -11.04
CA VAL A 288 4.98 -7.90 -11.49
C VAL A 288 4.03 -9.10 -11.57
N GLU A 289 2.81 -8.96 -11.05
CA GLU A 289 1.84 -10.06 -11.00
C GLU A 289 1.20 -10.31 -12.37
N VAL A 290 0.80 -9.26 -13.08
CA VAL A 290 0.43 -9.33 -14.49
C VAL A 290 1.69 -9.11 -15.33
N LYS A 291 2.14 -10.12 -16.06
CA LYS A 291 3.39 -10.05 -16.82
C LYS A 291 3.25 -9.22 -18.08
N MET A 292 3.34 -7.90 -17.91
CA MET A 292 3.17 -6.92 -18.99
C MET A 292 4.15 -7.12 -20.14
N SER A 293 5.39 -7.56 -19.88
CA SER A 293 6.39 -7.85 -20.93
C SER A 293 5.94 -8.97 -21.87
N ASP A 294 5.30 -10.01 -21.34
CA ASP A 294 4.77 -11.10 -22.14
C ASP A 294 3.56 -10.64 -22.96
N LEU A 295 2.64 -9.89 -22.32
CA LEU A 295 1.46 -9.34 -23.00
C LEU A 295 1.85 -8.42 -24.17
N LYS A 296 2.79 -7.49 -23.95
CA LYS A 296 3.32 -6.58 -24.98
C LYS A 296 3.99 -7.34 -26.12
N LYS A 297 4.67 -8.46 -25.81
CA LYS A 297 5.36 -9.28 -26.80
C LYS A 297 4.41 -10.05 -27.73
N ILE A 298 3.30 -10.59 -27.18
CA ILE A 298 2.36 -11.41 -27.95
C ILE A 298 1.26 -10.59 -28.63
N ALA A 299 0.91 -9.43 -28.09
CA ALA A 299 -0.15 -8.59 -28.64
C ALA A 299 0.17 -8.10 -30.05
N LYS A 300 -0.82 -8.15 -30.95
CA LYS A 300 -0.75 -7.57 -32.32
C LYS A 300 -0.72 -6.05 -32.31
N GLY A 301 -1.16 -5.42 -31.24
CA GLY A 301 -1.17 -3.99 -31.03
C GLY A 301 -1.78 -3.63 -29.69
N HIS A 302 -1.55 -2.39 -29.28
CA HIS A 302 -2.16 -1.82 -28.06
C HIS A 302 -2.43 -0.34 -28.26
N ARG A 303 -3.41 0.19 -27.53
CA ARG A 303 -3.75 1.61 -27.48
C ARG A 303 -4.39 1.98 -26.16
N GLU A 304 -4.19 3.19 -25.73
CA GLU A 304 -4.99 3.75 -24.66
C GLU A 304 -6.42 4.01 -25.16
N VAL A 305 -7.42 3.51 -24.46
CA VAL A 305 -8.84 3.66 -24.82
C VAL A 305 -9.58 4.58 -23.86
N ARG A 306 -9.04 4.76 -22.65
CA ARG A 306 -9.51 5.67 -21.62
C ARG A 306 -8.33 5.92 -20.66
N ASN A 307 -8.36 7.03 -19.92
CA ASN A 307 -7.32 7.27 -18.92
C ASN A 307 -7.15 6.05 -18.00
N ASN A 308 -5.91 5.58 -17.87
CA ASN A 308 -5.53 4.37 -17.12
C ASN A 308 -6.12 3.05 -17.68
N ILE A 309 -6.60 2.98 -18.90
CA ILE A 309 -7.03 1.73 -19.55
C ILE A 309 -6.30 1.56 -20.88
N THR A 310 -5.48 0.51 -20.99
CA THR A 310 -4.83 0.10 -22.23
C THR A 310 -5.50 -1.16 -22.79
N GLU A 311 -5.99 -1.09 -24.03
CA GLU A 311 -6.48 -2.21 -24.83
C GLU A 311 -5.32 -2.92 -25.49
N TYR A 312 -5.27 -4.25 -25.39
CA TYR A 312 -4.35 -5.12 -26.09
C TYR A 312 -5.12 -6.05 -27.01
N THR A 313 -4.74 -6.10 -28.30
CA THR A 313 -5.29 -7.08 -29.25
C THR A 313 -4.45 -8.35 -29.22
N LEU A 314 -5.03 -9.45 -28.76
CA LEU A 314 -4.37 -10.75 -28.62
C LEU A 314 -4.18 -11.44 -30.01
N PRO A 315 -3.31 -12.47 -30.10
CA PRO A 315 -3.06 -13.20 -31.36
C PRO A 315 -4.32 -13.80 -31.99
N ASN A 316 -5.26 -14.27 -31.16
CA ASN A 316 -6.54 -14.84 -31.58
C ASN A 316 -7.61 -13.79 -31.94
N GLY A 317 -7.27 -12.49 -31.95
CA GLY A 317 -8.16 -11.38 -32.26
C GLY A 317 -9.01 -10.87 -31.11
N LYS A 318 -9.03 -11.53 -29.97
CA LYS A 318 -9.70 -11.05 -28.76
C LYS A 318 -9.00 -9.82 -28.18
N LYS A 319 -9.70 -9.09 -27.36
CA LYS A 319 -9.20 -7.91 -26.65
C LYS A 319 -9.06 -8.21 -25.16
N ALA A 320 -7.98 -7.71 -24.55
CA ALA A 320 -7.81 -7.63 -23.11
C ALA A 320 -7.53 -6.18 -22.69
N TYR A 321 -8.10 -5.75 -21.58
CA TYR A 321 -7.92 -4.40 -21.04
C TYR A 321 -7.08 -4.46 -19.78
N VAL A 322 -6.04 -3.66 -19.68
CA VAL A 322 -5.19 -3.57 -18.50
C VAL A 322 -5.40 -2.22 -17.82
N LEU A 323 -5.66 -2.24 -16.51
CA LEU A 323 -5.84 -1.04 -15.71
C LEU A 323 -4.51 -0.61 -15.08
N GLY A 324 -4.22 0.71 -15.11
CA GLY A 324 -3.06 1.30 -14.45
C GLY A 324 -1.72 0.68 -14.88
N GLU A 325 -1.62 0.16 -16.11
CA GLU A 325 -0.42 -0.53 -16.61
C GLU A 325 0.02 -1.74 -15.78
N GLY A 326 -0.90 -2.37 -15.05
CA GLY A 326 -0.61 -3.48 -14.14
C GLY A 326 -0.09 -3.06 -12.78
N ARG A 327 -0.06 -1.77 -12.47
CA ARG A 327 0.29 -1.21 -11.14
C ARG A 327 -0.88 -1.32 -10.17
N LEU A 328 -0.66 -0.97 -8.91
CA LEU A 328 -1.72 -0.93 -7.90
C LEU A 328 -2.92 -0.09 -8.36
N VAL A 329 -4.03 -0.76 -8.69
CA VAL A 329 -5.20 -0.12 -9.28
C VAL A 329 -5.86 0.90 -8.35
N ASN A 330 -5.85 0.66 -7.04
CA ASN A 330 -6.42 1.55 -6.04
C ASN A 330 -5.70 2.90 -5.91
N LEU A 331 -4.42 2.95 -6.28
CA LEU A 331 -3.60 4.16 -6.20
C LEU A 331 -3.37 4.78 -7.58
N ALA A 332 -3.20 3.97 -8.62
CA ALA A 332 -3.05 4.47 -9.97
C ALA A 332 -4.36 5.03 -10.55
N CYS A 333 -5.50 4.50 -10.09
CA CYS A 333 -6.82 4.78 -10.66
C CYS A 333 -7.81 5.42 -9.67
N ALA A 334 -7.44 5.61 -8.40
CA ALA A 334 -8.27 6.19 -7.35
C ALA A 334 -7.43 6.86 -6.26
N ASP A 335 -8.06 7.21 -5.12
CA ASP A 335 -7.42 7.95 -4.03
C ASP A 335 -6.75 7.04 -2.96
N GLY A 336 -6.60 5.74 -3.25
CA GLY A 336 -6.07 4.76 -2.32
C GLY A 336 -7.07 4.37 -1.22
N HIS A 337 -6.56 3.91 -0.08
CA HIS A 337 -7.40 3.42 1.01
C HIS A 337 -8.26 4.52 1.64
N PRO A 338 -9.44 4.16 2.21
CA PRO A 338 -10.28 5.10 2.95
C PRO A 338 -9.52 5.80 4.08
N ILE A 339 -9.87 7.06 4.33
CA ILE A 339 -9.16 7.92 5.27
C ILE A 339 -9.15 7.32 6.68
N GLU A 340 -10.30 6.82 7.16
CA GLU A 340 -10.45 6.25 8.49
C GLU A 340 -9.62 4.97 8.68
N ILE A 341 -9.39 4.23 7.61
CA ILE A 341 -8.52 3.04 7.62
C ILE A 341 -7.06 3.46 7.75
N MET A 342 -6.64 4.49 6.99
CA MET A 342 -5.28 5.01 7.07
C MET A 342 -4.99 5.75 8.38
N ASP A 343 -6.01 6.26 9.06
CA ASP A 343 -5.89 6.81 10.42
C ASP A 343 -5.35 5.75 11.40
N LEU A 344 -5.85 4.50 11.30
CA LEU A 344 -5.34 3.36 12.09
C LEU A 344 -3.88 3.04 11.74
N SER A 345 -3.59 2.82 10.46
CA SER A 345 -2.24 2.44 9.99
C SER A 345 -1.21 3.50 10.34
N PHE A 346 -1.54 4.77 10.15
CA PHE A 346 -0.62 5.87 10.41
C PHE A 346 -0.47 6.19 11.90
N ALA A 347 -1.46 5.86 12.73
CA ALA A 347 -1.29 5.88 14.18
C ALA A 347 -0.28 4.79 14.63
N VAL A 348 -0.33 3.59 14.03
CA VAL A 348 0.68 2.54 14.28
C VAL A 348 2.07 3.04 13.86
N GLN A 349 2.20 3.65 12.67
CA GLN A 349 3.47 4.23 12.20
C GLN A 349 4.03 5.26 13.18
N ALA A 350 3.21 6.20 13.61
CA ALA A 350 3.64 7.28 14.50
C ALA A 350 4.09 6.78 15.87
N LEU A 351 3.34 5.85 16.47
CA LEU A 351 3.67 5.28 17.78
C LEU A 351 4.85 4.31 17.71
N SER A 352 5.00 3.55 16.61
CA SER A 352 6.16 2.68 16.37
C SER A 352 7.43 3.50 16.17
N ALA A 353 7.36 4.63 15.45
CA ALA A 353 8.48 5.56 15.33
C ALA A 353 8.88 6.15 16.70
N GLU A 354 7.91 6.52 17.55
CA GLU A 354 8.18 6.97 18.94
C GLU A 354 8.83 5.84 19.76
N TYR A 355 8.38 4.60 19.57
CA TYR A 355 8.94 3.43 20.27
C TYR A 355 10.42 3.22 19.89
N LEU A 356 10.79 3.34 18.62
CA LEU A 356 12.19 3.25 18.16
C LEU A 356 13.07 4.36 18.75
N VAL A 357 12.55 5.57 18.89
CA VAL A 357 13.32 6.68 19.49
C VAL A 357 13.57 6.45 20.99
N ARG A 358 12.64 5.79 21.70
CA ARG A 358 12.70 5.60 23.15
C ARG A 358 13.43 4.35 23.59
N ASN A 359 13.53 3.35 22.70
CA ASN A 359 14.04 2.03 23.05
C ASN A 359 15.27 1.67 22.20
N LYS A 360 16.26 1.12 22.85
CA LYS A 360 17.42 0.54 22.16
C LYS A 360 17.14 -0.92 21.88
N LEU A 361 16.95 -1.25 20.61
CA LEU A 361 16.62 -2.59 20.15
C LEU A 361 17.83 -3.25 19.45
N GLU A 362 17.84 -4.57 19.39
CA GLU A 362 18.77 -5.35 18.58
C GLU A 362 18.43 -5.26 17.08
N ASN A 363 19.40 -5.54 16.23
CA ASN A 363 19.25 -5.47 14.77
C ASN A 363 18.47 -6.68 14.24
N ARG A 364 17.14 -6.66 14.37
CA ARG A 364 16.22 -7.65 13.86
C ARG A 364 14.87 -7.04 13.48
N VAL A 365 14.02 -7.83 12.83
CA VAL A 365 12.64 -7.45 12.51
C VAL A 365 11.75 -7.79 13.70
N TYR A 366 11.01 -6.79 14.19
CA TYR A 366 10.08 -6.89 15.32
C TYR A 366 8.64 -6.76 14.84
N ASP A 367 7.76 -7.47 15.48
CA ASP A 367 6.34 -7.12 15.42
C ASP A 367 6.06 -5.87 16.28
N VAL A 368 4.99 -5.17 15.98
CA VAL A 368 4.55 -4.01 16.76
C VAL A 368 4.21 -4.44 18.19
N PRO A 369 4.69 -3.74 19.24
CA PRO A 369 4.29 -4.02 20.62
C PRO A 369 2.77 -4.00 20.79
N GLU A 370 2.21 -5.01 21.48
CA GLU A 370 0.76 -5.18 21.64
C GLU A 370 0.10 -3.97 22.29
N GLU A 371 0.80 -3.28 23.19
CA GLU A 371 0.35 -2.05 23.84
C GLU A 371 0.03 -0.92 22.86
N ILE A 372 0.70 -0.89 21.69
CA ILE A 372 0.42 0.09 20.64
C ILE A 372 -0.92 -0.24 19.97
N ASP A 373 -1.14 -1.51 19.60
CA ASP A 373 -2.41 -1.96 19.02
C ASP A 373 -3.58 -1.70 19.98
N GLN A 374 -3.42 -2.04 21.27
CA GLN A 374 -4.43 -1.83 22.31
C GLN A 374 -4.74 -0.33 22.52
N LYS A 375 -3.72 0.50 22.55
CA LYS A 375 -3.89 1.96 22.67
C LYS A 375 -4.66 2.54 21.49
N ILE A 376 -4.31 2.15 20.27
CA ILE A 376 -4.96 2.64 19.06
C ILE A 376 -6.41 2.17 19.00
N SER A 377 -6.68 0.88 19.27
CA SER A 377 -8.03 0.32 19.28
C SER A 377 -8.93 1.06 20.28
N LYS A 378 -8.41 1.37 21.47
CA LYS A 378 -9.15 2.13 22.48
C LYS A 378 -9.47 3.54 22.00
N ILE A 379 -8.48 4.26 21.46
CA ILE A 379 -8.68 5.61 20.91
C ILE A 379 -9.74 5.58 19.80
N PHE A 380 -9.67 4.57 18.90
CA PHE A 380 -10.65 4.40 17.83
C PHE A 380 -12.06 4.24 18.40
N LEU A 381 -12.27 3.27 19.30
CA LEU A 381 -13.59 3.02 19.91
C LEU A 381 -14.13 4.25 20.65
N ASP A 382 -13.28 4.91 21.42
CA ASP A 382 -13.64 6.14 22.15
C ASP A 382 -14.05 7.27 21.19
N SER A 383 -13.35 7.41 20.04
CA SER A 383 -13.65 8.45 19.03
C SER A 383 -15.01 8.28 18.35
N TYR A 384 -15.50 7.04 18.27
CA TYR A 384 -16.81 6.68 17.73
C TYR A 384 -17.86 6.48 18.83
N GLY A 385 -17.53 6.71 20.11
CA GLY A 385 -18.46 6.50 21.23
C GLY A 385 -18.85 5.04 21.46
N ILE A 386 -18.06 4.09 20.95
CA ILE A 386 -18.33 2.66 21.07
C ILE A 386 -17.82 2.17 22.43
N LYS A 387 -18.71 1.55 23.20
CA LYS A 387 -18.39 0.92 24.48
C LYS A 387 -18.35 -0.59 24.30
N ILE A 388 -17.36 -1.21 24.92
CA ILE A 388 -17.20 -2.67 24.97
C ILE A 388 -17.34 -3.18 26.41
N ASP A 389 -17.63 -4.47 26.57
CA ASP A 389 -17.69 -5.10 27.88
C ASP A 389 -16.33 -5.13 28.57
N THR A 390 -16.38 -5.20 29.90
CA THR A 390 -15.20 -5.39 30.78
C THR A 390 -15.30 -6.74 31.44
N LEU A 391 -14.16 -7.41 31.59
CA LEU A 391 -14.08 -8.62 32.44
C LEU A 391 -14.44 -8.26 33.88
N THR A 392 -15.41 -8.97 34.47
CA THR A 392 -15.86 -8.85 35.84
C THR A 392 -15.12 -9.84 36.73
#